data_0b65eafc7425b620d0649ae31b0cf9a0
#
_entry.id   0b65eafc7425b620d0649ae31b0cf9a0
#
_cell.length_a   1.000
_cell.length_b   1.000
_cell.length_c   1.000
_cell.angle_alpha   90.00
_cell.angle_beta   90.00
_cell.angle_gamma   90.00
#
_symmetry.space_group_name_H-M   'P 1'
#
loop_
_entity.id
_entity.type
_entity.pdbx_description
1 polymer ?
#
loop_
_entity_poly.entity_id
_entity_poly.type
_entity_poly.pdbx_seq_one_letter_code
_entity_poly.pdbx_strand_id
1 'polypeptide(L)'
;KVSVAELFSGNAVKNKNISANMIRSKFYVCPVCGNCIHAMGESVIHCHGVLLAPCQPEEPDENHRITVKQIEDEYFVHVQHDMGKAHHISFLAALSSDKIQMVKLYPEGNAEARFKMNGVRQILFYCNRDGLFCLDVRKPQGNHRLDEGME
;
A
#
# COMPACT_ATOMS: atom_id res chain seq x y z
N LYS A 1 -17.94 22.11 10.02
CA LYS A 1 -17.54 21.84 11.41
C LYS A 1 -16.05 21.51 11.47
N VAL A 2 -15.33 22.21 12.32
CA VAL A 2 -13.90 22.02 12.44
C VAL A 2 -13.57 21.09 13.60
N SER A 3 -12.44 20.41 13.50
CA SER A 3 -11.99 19.56 14.58
C SER A 3 -11.25 20.39 15.62
N VAL A 4 -11.05 19.80 16.80
CA VAL A 4 -10.30 20.48 17.85
C VAL A 4 -8.88 20.76 17.40
N ALA A 5 -8.27 19.83 16.69
CA ALA A 5 -6.91 20.03 16.20
C ALA A 5 -6.82 21.21 15.24
N GLU A 6 -7.80 21.39 14.40
CA GLU A 6 -7.83 22.52 13.48
C GLU A 6 -7.94 23.83 14.21
N LEU A 7 -8.76 23.87 15.26
CA LEU A 7 -8.89 25.08 16.06
C LEU A 7 -7.56 25.45 16.71
N PHE A 8 -6.86 24.47 17.27
CA PHE A 8 -5.59 24.74 17.93
C PHE A 8 -4.48 25.10 16.94
N SER A 9 -4.56 24.62 15.73
CA SER A 9 -3.56 24.97 14.73
C SER A 9 -3.76 26.35 14.16
N GLY A 10 -4.91 26.95 14.42
CA GLY A 10 -5.23 28.26 13.87
C GLY A 10 -5.69 28.23 12.44
N ASN A 11 -5.85 27.05 11.88
CA ASN A 11 -6.31 26.87 10.50
C ASN A 11 -7.55 26.01 10.50
N ALA A 12 -8.61 26.52 9.97
CA ALA A 12 -9.84 25.75 9.82
C ALA A 12 -9.78 25.01 8.50
N VAL A 13 -9.16 23.84 8.49
CA VAL A 13 -9.01 23.05 7.29
C VAL A 13 -10.17 22.07 7.20
N LYS A 14 -10.87 22.12 6.10
CA LYS A 14 -12.00 21.24 5.89
C LYS A 14 -11.52 19.81 5.74
N ASN A 15 -12.11 18.88 6.49
CA ASN A 15 -11.77 17.48 6.40
C ASN A 15 -12.37 16.90 5.13
N LYS A 16 -11.51 16.64 4.15
CA LYS A 16 -11.95 16.11 2.87
C LYS A 16 -12.05 14.60 2.85
N ASN A 17 -11.71 13.95 3.95
CA ASN A 17 -11.66 12.49 4.00
C ASN A 17 -12.97 11.86 4.43
N ILE A 18 -13.91 12.66 4.89
CA ILE A 18 -15.17 12.16 5.39
C ILE A 18 -15.91 11.29 4.36
N SER A 19 -15.87 11.69 3.10
CA SER A 19 -16.55 10.96 2.04
C SER A 19 -15.59 10.14 1.17
N ALA A 20 -14.30 10.12 1.52
CA ALA A 20 -13.33 9.36 0.75
C ALA A 20 -13.44 7.89 1.09
N ASN A 21 -13.22 7.03 0.11
CA ASN A 21 -13.19 5.59 0.37
C ASN A 21 -11.76 5.14 0.64
N MET A 22 -11.62 3.88 1.04
CA MET A 22 -10.32 3.35 1.44
C MET A 22 -9.29 3.37 0.32
N ILE A 23 -9.71 3.48 -0.91
CA ILE A 23 -8.77 3.57 -2.04
C ILE A 23 -7.89 4.81 -1.93
N ARG A 24 -8.36 5.83 -1.24
CA ARG A 24 -7.60 7.07 -1.07
C ARG A 24 -6.76 7.08 0.20
N SER A 25 -6.64 5.94 0.85
CA SER A 25 -5.79 5.81 2.03
C SER A 25 -4.35 6.23 1.74
N LYS A 26 -3.66 6.66 2.77
CA LYS A 26 -2.27 7.08 2.67
C LYS A 26 -1.39 6.17 3.51
N PHE A 27 -0.17 5.99 3.04
CA PHE A 27 0.83 5.23 3.76
C PHE A 27 2.01 6.13 4.05
N TYR A 28 2.55 6.03 5.25
CA TYR A 28 3.68 6.82 5.70
C TYR A 28 4.75 5.87 6.21
N VAL A 29 6.01 6.16 5.90
CA VAL A 29 7.10 5.32 6.36
C VAL A 29 8.15 6.21 7.00
N CYS A 30 8.54 5.86 8.22
CA CYS A 30 9.56 6.61 8.93
C CYS A 30 10.95 6.25 8.40
N PRO A 31 11.75 7.23 7.97
CA PRO A 31 13.08 6.93 7.46
C PRO A 31 14.06 6.51 8.57
N VAL A 32 13.73 6.78 9.82
CA VAL A 32 14.60 6.42 10.92
C VAL A 32 14.39 4.99 11.38
N CYS A 33 13.14 4.62 11.63
CA CYS A 33 12.86 3.28 12.18
C CYS A 33 12.19 2.33 11.18
N GLY A 34 11.80 2.83 10.01
CA GLY A 34 11.17 1.97 9.01
C GLY A 34 9.73 1.62 9.31
N ASN A 35 9.13 2.23 10.33
CA ASN A 35 7.74 1.95 10.68
C ASN A 35 6.82 2.37 9.54
N CYS A 36 5.86 1.49 9.21
CA CYS A 36 4.87 1.76 8.16
C CYS A 36 3.55 2.08 8.83
N ILE A 37 2.96 3.20 8.46
CA ILE A 37 1.75 3.69 9.08
C ILE A 37 0.70 3.86 8.01
N HIS A 38 -0.48 3.28 8.23
CA HIS A 38 -1.62 3.43 7.34
C HIS A 38 -2.59 4.42 7.93
N ALA A 39 -3.07 5.35 7.12
CA ALA A 39 -4.10 6.30 7.53
C ALA A 39 -5.19 6.31 6.46
N MET A 40 -6.45 6.36 6.92
CA MET A 40 -7.56 6.39 5.98
C MET A 40 -7.59 7.67 5.17
N GLY A 41 -6.94 8.69 5.65
CA GLY A 41 -6.83 9.93 4.92
C GLY A 41 -5.54 10.63 5.28
N GLU A 42 -5.34 11.80 4.71
CA GLU A 42 -4.15 12.58 4.97
C GLU A 42 -4.08 13.02 6.42
N SER A 43 -2.90 12.90 7.02
CA SER A 43 -2.67 13.22 8.43
C SER A 43 -1.33 13.88 8.58
N VAL A 44 -1.16 14.59 9.69
CA VAL A 44 0.14 15.14 10.09
C VAL A 44 0.75 14.14 11.07
N ILE A 45 1.81 13.49 10.65
CA ILE A 45 2.41 12.40 11.42
C ILE A 45 3.89 12.68 11.62
N HIS A 46 4.32 12.61 12.88
CA HIS A 46 5.75 12.69 13.22
C HIS A 46 6.20 11.37 13.80
N CYS A 47 7.38 10.93 13.41
CA CYS A 47 8.00 9.75 13.98
C CYS A 47 9.47 10.01 14.11
N HIS A 48 10.02 9.82 15.32
CA HIS A 48 11.43 10.08 15.61
C HIS A 48 11.84 11.50 15.21
N GLY A 49 10.95 12.47 15.47
CA GLY A 49 11.24 13.87 15.18
C GLY A 49 11.17 14.25 13.72
N VAL A 50 10.72 13.34 12.87
CA VAL A 50 10.60 13.59 11.43
C VAL A 50 9.14 13.73 11.06
N LEU A 51 8.81 14.80 10.37
CA LEU A 51 7.48 14.98 9.79
C LEU A 51 7.41 14.09 8.56
N LEU A 52 6.50 13.13 8.56
CA LEU A 52 6.40 12.18 7.47
C LEU A 52 5.51 12.71 6.36
N ALA A 53 5.96 12.52 5.12
CA ALA A 53 5.15 12.80 3.96
C ALA A 53 4.47 11.51 3.51
N PRO A 54 3.25 11.59 2.97
CA PRO A 54 2.62 10.38 2.45
C PRO A 54 3.41 9.82 1.28
N CYS A 55 3.53 8.50 1.24
CA CYS A 55 4.20 7.83 0.13
C CYS A 55 3.41 8.04 -1.16
N GLN A 56 4.11 8.33 -2.24
CA GLN A 56 3.49 8.48 -3.54
C GLN A 56 3.61 7.15 -4.27
N PRO A 57 2.49 6.46 -4.53
CA PRO A 57 2.58 5.17 -5.20
C PRO A 57 3.01 5.31 -6.65
N GLU A 58 3.85 4.40 -7.09
CA GLU A 58 4.30 4.34 -8.47
C GLU A 58 3.86 3.03 -9.09
N GLU A 59 3.88 2.98 -10.40
CA GLU A 59 3.56 1.73 -11.07
C GLU A 59 4.73 0.78 -10.95
N PRO A 60 4.47 -0.53 -10.82
CA PRO A 60 5.56 -1.51 -10.77
C PRO A 60 6.45 -1.42 -11.99
N ASP A 61 7.74 -1.58 -11.79
CA ASP A 61 8.71 -1.49 -12.87
C ASP A 61 9.41 -2.83 -13.07
N GLU A 62 10.45 -2.84 -13.88
CA GLU A 62 11.14 -4.07 -14.21
C GLU A 62 11.80 -4.73 -13.00
N ASN A 63 12.20 -3.93 -12.03
CA ASN A 63 12.85 -4.43 -10.83
C ASN A 63 11.87 -4.75 -9.72
N HIS A 64 10.60 -4.45 -9.93
CA HIS A 64 9.53 -4.64 -8.94
C HIS A 64 8.34 -5.27 -9.64
N ARG A 65 8.55 -6.47 -10.18
CA ARG A 65 7.50 -7.16 -10.92
C ARG A 65 6.54 -7.83 -9.96
N ILE A 66 5.28 -7.67 -10.25
CA ILE A 66 4.24 -8.26 -9.44
C ILE A 66 3.37 -9.17 -10.31
N THR A 67 3.03 -10.31 -9.77
CA THR A 67 2.12 -11.25 -10.41
C THR A 67 0.91 -11.44 -9.52
N VAL A 68 -0.27 -11.29 -10.09
CA VAL A 68 -1.51 -11.47 -9.37
C VAL A 68 -2.27 -12.59 -10.06
N LYS A 69 -2.55 -13.65 -9.32
CA LYS A 69 -3.19 -14.84 -9.85
C LYS A 69 -4.48 -15.08 -9.09
N GLN A 70 -5.55 -15.26 -9.82
CA GLN A 70 -6.84 -15.54 -9.20
C GLN A 70 -6.95 -17.03 -8.91
N ILE A 71 -7.18 -17.36 -7.67
CA ILE A 71 -7.38 -18.74 -7.22
C ILE A 71 -8.67 -18.76 -6.42
N GLU A 72 -9.72 -19.33 -7.02
CA GLU A 72 -11.05 -19.36 -6.42
C GLU A 72 -11.51 -17.93 -6.11
N ASP A 73 -11.73 -17.61 -4.85
CA ASP A 73 -12.20 -16.28 -4.47
C ASP A 73 -11.07 -15.41 -3.89
N GLU A 74 -9.83 -15.78 -4.18
CA GLU A 74 -8.68 -15.05 -3.66
C GLU A 74 -7.73 -14.65 -4.77
N TYR A 75 -6.98 -13.59 -4.51
CA TYR A 75 -5.81 -13.25 -5.31
C TYR A 75 -4.57 -13.78 -4.61
N PHE A 76 -3.77 -14.54 -5.34
CA PHE A 76 -2.43 -14.89 -4.90
C PHE A 76 -1.47 -13.90 -5.51
N VAL A 77 -0.77 -13.16 -4.67
CA VAL A 77 0.10 -12.07 -5.11
C VAL A 77 1.53 -12.43 -4.82
N HIS A 78 2.39 -12.28 -5.79
CA HIS A 78 3.82 -12.54 -5.65
C HIS A 78 4.59 -11.38 -6.27
N VAL A 79 5.57 -10.86 -5.53
CA VAL A 79 6.47 -9.83 -6.04
C VAL A 79 7.82 -10.47 -6.26
N GLN A 80 8.33 -10.36 -7.48
CA GLN A 80 9.64 -10.89 -7.83
C GLN A 80 10.69 -9.86 -7.42
N HIS A 81 11.27 -10.07 -6.26
CA HIS A 81 12.14 -9.07 -5.64
C HIS A 81 13.04 -9.73 -4.62
N ASP A 82 14.21 -9.12 -4.41
CA ASP A 82 15.10 -9.56 -3.35
C ASP A 82 14.42 -9.42 -2.00
N MET A 83 14.73 -10.35 -1.11
CA MET A 83 14.20 -10.30 0.24
C MET A 83 15.34 -10.38 1.25
N GLY A 84 16.43 -9.66 0.96
CA GLY A 84 17.54 -9.56 1.89
C GLY A 84 17.27 -8.56 3.00
N LYS A 85 18.10 -8.57 4.02
CA LYS A 85 17.88 -7.69 5.17
C LYS A 85 17.97 -6.22 4.79
N ALA A 86 18.87 -5.90 3.85
CA ALA A 86 19.06 -4.50 3.45
C ALA A 86 18.11 -4.06 2.36
N HIS A 87 17.50 -4.99 1.64
CA HIS A 87 16.65 -4.66 0.51
C HIS A 87 15.57 -5.72 0.38
N HIS A 88 14.35 -5.35 0.69
CA HIS A 88 13.25 -6.31 0.70
C HIS A 88 11.91 -5.58 0.57
N ILE A 89 10.88 -6.36 0.28
CA ILE A 89 9.50 -5.86 0.30
C ILE A 89 8.98 -5.97 1.73
N SER A 90 8.53 -4.86 2.29
CA SER A 90 8.13 -4.79 3.70
C SER A 90 6.71 -5.25 3.94
N PHE A 91 5.81 -4.98 3.00
CA PHE A 91 4.42 -5.42 3.16
C PHE A 91 3.75 -5.53 1.81
N LEU A 92 2.67 -6.31 1.79
CA LEU A 92 1.71 -6.36 0.68
C LEU A 92 0.36 -5.97 1.23
N ALA A 93 -0.42 -5.26 0.43
CA ALA A 93 -1.74 -4.83 0.86
C ALA A 93 -2.71 -4.87 -0.31
N ALA A 94 -3.97 -5.14 0.00
CA ALA A 94 -5.04 -5.10 -0.99
C ALA A 94 -6.10 -4.12 -0.51
N LEU A 95 -6.45 -3.17 -1.36
CA LEU A 95 -7.40 -2.13 -1.03
C LEU A 95 -8.70 -2.30 -1.82
N SER A 96 -9.81 -2.20 -1.11
CA SER A 96 -11.12 -2.05 -1.71
C SER A 96 -11.69 -0.72 -1.25
N SER A 97 -12.93 -0.44 -1.63
CA SER A 97 -13.54 0.84 -1.24
C SER A 97 -13.81 0.93 0.25
N ASP A 98 -13.93 -0.20 0.93
CA ASP A 98 -14.34 -0.20 2.33
C ASP A 98 -13.40 -0.99 3.26
N LYS A 99 -12.30 -1.52 2.76
CA LYS A 99 -11.42 -2.30 3.63
C LYS A 99 -10.00 -2.38 3.08
N ILE A 100 -9.10 -2.72 3.97
CA ILE A 100 -7.71 -3.00 3.62
C ILE A 100 -7.34 -4.36 4.20
N GLN A 101 -6.61 -5.14 3.42
CA GLN A 101 -5.98 -6.37 3.88
C GLN A 101 -4.49 -6.15 3.78
N MET A 102 -3.74 -6.40 4.84
CA MET A 102 -2.33 -6.08 4.87
C MET A 102 -1.56 -7.22 5.48
N VAL A 103 -0.47 -7.59 4.83
CA VAL A 103 0.40 -8.67 5.29
C VAL A 103 1.80 -8.10 5.43
N LYS A 104 2.35 -8.23 6.64
CA LYS A 104 3.73 -7.85 6.89
C LYS A 104 4.66 -8.92 6.38
N LEU A 105 5.70 -8.52 5.66
CA LEU A 105 6.70 -9.44 5.15
C LEU A 105 8.01 -9.24 5.90
N TYR A 106 8.82 -10.28 5.92
CA TYR A 106 10.08 -10.26 6.62
C TYR A 106 11.21 -10.66 5.71
N PRO A 107 12.42 -10.14 5.94
CA PRO A 107 13.58 -10.55 5.15
C PRO A 107 13.78 -12.05 5.17
N GLU A 108 14.26 -12.57 4.05
CA GLU A 108 14.57 -13.99 3.87
C GLU A 108 13.34 -14.88 3.77
N GLY A 109 12.16 -14.27 3.69
CA GLY A 109 10.93 -14.98 3.37
C GLY A 109 10.53 -14.70 1.93
N ASN A 110 9.38 -15.21 1.55
CA ASN A 110 8.86 -14.97 0.21
C ASN A 110 7.99 -13.72 0.20
N ALA A 111 8.08 -12.96 -0.89
CA ALA A 111 7.26 -11.77 -1.05
C ALA A 111 5.94 -12.18 -1.71
N GLU A 112 5.08 -12.82 -0.94
CA GLU A 112 3.82 -13.31 -1.47
C GLU A 112 2.75 -13.33 -0.39
N ALA A 113 1.50 -13.25 -0.82
CA ALA A 113 0.37 -13.26 0.11
C ALA A 113 -0.90 -13.59 -0.66
N ARG A 114 -1.94 -13.98 0.09
CA ARG A 114 -3.26 -14.20 -0.46
C ARG A 114 -4.22 -13.19 0.13
N PHE A 115 -5.09 -12.67 -0.71
CA PHE A 115 -6.09 -11.69 -0.30
C PHE A 115 -7.45 -12.12 -0.79
N LYS A 116 -8.48 -11.87 0.01
CA LYS A 116 -9.84 -12.04 -0.48
C LYS A 116 -10.07 -11.08 -1.62
N MET A 117 -10.64 -11.62 -2.70
CA MET A 117 -10.75 -10.88 -3.95
C MET A 117 -11.91 -9.89 -3.97
N ASN A 118 -12.91 -10.11 -3.16
CA ASN A 118 -14.15 -9.36 -3.25
C ASN A 118 -13.92 -7.85 -3.07
N GLY A 119 -14.18 -7.11 -4.12
CA GLY A 119 -14.10 -5.66 -4.08
C GLY A 119 -12.70 -5.08 -4.19
N VAL A 120 -11.67 -5.90 -4.28
CA VAL A 120 -10.30 -5.40 -4.34
C VAL A 120 -10.08 -4.67 -5.66
N ARG A 121 -9.52 -3.47 -5.57
CA ARG A 121 -9.22 -2.65 -6.74
C ARG A 121 -7.73 -2.42 -6.92
N GLN A 122 -6.97 -2.39 -5.84
CA GLN A 122 -5.54 -2.09 -5.89
C GLN A 122 -4.77 -3.05 -5.02
N ILE A 123 -3.61 -3.45 -5.52
CA ILE A 123 -2.62 -4.19 -4.74
C ILE A 123 -1.42 -3.27 -4.60
N LEU A 124 -0.96 -3.11 -3.36
CA LEU A 124 0.18 -2.26 -3.08
C LEU A 124 1.29 -3.06 -2.42
N PHE A 125 2.52 -2.64 -2.64
CA PHE A 125 3.64 -3.21 -1.92
C PHE A 125 4.70 -2.13 -1.72
N TYR A 126 5.46 -2.28 -0.66
CA TYR A 126 6.48 -1.30 -0.30
C TYR A 126 7.85 -1.93 -0.29
N CYS A 127 8.75 -1.37 -1.11
CA CYS A 127 10.16 -1.72 -1.11
C CYS A 127 10.88 -0.75 -0.19
N ASN A 128 11.67 -1.29 0.75
CA ASN A 128 12.29 -0.43 1.74
C ASN A 128 13.32 0.53 1.17
N ARG A 129 13.71 0.37 -0.08
CA ARG A 129 14.64 1.28 -0.76
C ARG A 129 13.98 2.13 -1.82
N ASP A 130 13.00 1.59 -2.52
CA ASP A 130 12.48 2.25 -3.71
C ASP A 130 11.07 2.80 -3.54
N GLY A 131 10.41 2.51 -2.41
CA GLY A 131 9.16 3.15 -2.08
C GLY A 131 7.94 2.30 -2.33
N LEU A 132 6.81 2.96 -2.47
CA LEU A 132 5.50 2.33 -2.57
C LEU A 132 5.10 2.13 -4.02
N PHE A 133 4.61 0.93 -4.32
CA PHE A 133 4.13 0.60 -5.66
C PHE A 133 2.68 0.16 -5.60
N CYS A 134 1.94 0.43 -6.66
CA CYS A 134 0.52 0.15 -6.71
C CYS A 134 0.15 -0.43 -8.07
N LEU A 135 -0.56 -1.54 -8.06
CA LEU A 135 -1.12 -2.16 -9.25
C LEU A 135 -2.64 -2.09 -9.17
N ASP A 136 -3.27 -1.51 -10.19
CA ASP A 136 -4.72 -1.51 -10.29
C ASP A 136 -5.13 -2.81 -10.99
N VAL A 137 -5.75 -3.72 -10.24
CA VAL A 137 -6.05 -5.07 -10.77
C VAL A 137 -7.13 -5.07 -11.83
N ARG A 138 -7.81 -3.94 -12.02
CA ARG A 138 -8.84 -3.85 -13.02
C ARG A 138 -8.37 -3.27 -14.34
N LYS A 139 -7.09 -2.86 -14.42
CA LYS A 139 -6.52 -2.31 -15.63
C LYS A 139 -5.57 -3.31 -16.29
N PRO A 140 -5.57 -3.39 -17.61
CA PRO A 140 -4.58 -4.23 -18.28
C PRO A 140 -3.19 -3.70 -18.04
N GLN A 141 -2.23 -4.60 -17.84
CA GLN A 141 -0.86 -4.24 -17.55
C GLN A 141 0.07 -4.88 -18.56
N GLY A 142 0.95 -4.07 -19.13
CA GLY A 142 1.89 -4.58 -20.11
C GLY A 142 2.87 -5.58 -19.55
N ASN A 143 3.49 -5.23 -18.41
CA ASN A 143 4.51 -6.07 -17.80
C ASN A 143 4.02 -6.81 -16.58
N HIS A 144 2.75 -6.70 -16.26
CA HIS A 144 2.18 -7.29 -15.06
C HIS A 144 0.93 -8.02 -15.46
N ARG A 145 0.77 -9.21 -14.95
CA ARG A 145 -0.30 -10.07 -15.40
C ARG A 145 -1.27 -10.36 -14.30
N LEU A 146 -2.53 -10.34 -14.66
CA LEU A 146 -3.57 -10.86 -13.82
C LEU A 146 -3.93 -12.22 -14.42
N ASP A 147 -3.47 -13.27 -13.77
CA ASP A 147 -3.77 -14.62 -14.19
C ASP A 147 -5.11 -15.04 -13.65
N GLU A 148 -5.83 -15.76 -14.48
CA GLU A 148 -7.14 -16.20 -14.09
C GLU A 148 -7.13 -17.52 -13.34
N GLY A 149 -6.00 -18.09 -13.16
CA GLY A 149 -5.91 -19.32 -12.41
C GLY A 149 -6.46 -20.53 -13.09
N MET A 150 -7.04 -20.35 -14.21
CA MET A 150 -7.67 -21.41 -14.95
C MET A 150 -6.81 -21.98 -16.03
N GLU A 151 -5.82 -21.29 -16.35
CA GLU A 151 -5.04 -21.61 -17.51
C GLU A 151 -4.16 -22.78 -17.36
#